data_d63c11bfacd9c6d0354ab3bbe705c54e
#
_entry.id   d63c11bfacd9c6d0354ab3bbe705c54e
#
_cell.length_a   1.000
_cell.length_b   1.000
_cell.length_c   1.000
_cell.angle_alpha   90.00
_cell.angle_beta   90.00
_cell.angle_gamma   90.00
#
_symmetry.space_group_name_H-M   'P 1'
#
loop_
_entity.id
_entity.type
_entity.pdbx_description
1 polymer ?
#
loop_
_entity_poly.entity_id
_entity_poly.type
_entity_poly.pdbx_seq_one_letter_code
_entity_poly.pdbx_strand_id
1 'polypeptide(L)'
;VRLDASYQSEGGGNVNMPYNQINSVPLKGNAENSDRLKSTLAATRLGVDFKSQVADQEVKGKIEVDFLGGASLDNLRIRHAYLTYADWLIGQTWSNFAVPDYMPETIDALAYVGGAVKRTAQVRHTTKFTPQTNLVMALEDPKDASITQRLPALTARLNHQFANNFNVSARAMGHEKR
;
A
#
# COMPACT_ATOMS: atom_id res chain seq x y z
N VAL A 1 -2.91 18.34 2.84
CA VAL A 1 -3.48 18.21 4.20
C VAL A 1 -4.76 17.41 4.10
N ARG A 2 -4.95 16.44 4.98
CA ARG A 2 -6.17 15.65 5.08
C ARG A 2 -6.68 15.67 6.52
N LEU A 3 -7.93 16.10 6.70
CA LEU A 3 -8.68 16.02 7.96
C LEU A 3 -9.71 14.89 7.80
N ASP A 4 -9.65 13.91 8.67
CA ASP A 4 -10.66 12.88 8.82
C ASP A 4 -11.43 13.13 10.10
N ALA A 5 -12.76 13.15 10.02
CA ALA A 5 -13.64 13.29 11.17
C ALA A 5 -14.77 12.28 11.09
N SER A 6 -15.12 11.65 12.19
CA SER A 6 -16.27 10.76 12.28
C SER A 6 -17.00 10.91 13.59
N TYR A 7 -18.30 10.73 13.53
CA TYR A 7 -19.16 10.55 14.68
C TYR A 7 -19.69 9.12 14.71
N GLN A 8 -19.60 8.49 15.85
CA GLN A 8 -20.06 7.12 16.07
C GLN A 8 -21.09 7.11 17.20
N SER A 9 -22.34 6.79 16.86
CA SER A 9 -23.45 6.75 17.83
C SER A 9 -23.45 5.48 18.66
N GLU A 10 -23.10 4.32 18.05
CA GLU A 10 -23.05 3.02 18.73
C GLU A 10 -21.97 2.12 18.14
N GLY A 11 -21.44 1.21 18.95
CA GLY A 11 -20.61 0.08 18.51
C GLY A 11 -19.26 0.43 17.89
N GLY A 12 -18.88 1.69 17.95
CA GLY A 12 -17.61 2.14 17.44
C GLY A 12 -16.47 1.63 18.28
N GLY A 13 -15.59 0.83 17.70
CA GLY A 13 -14.38 0.39 18.35
C GLY A 13 -13.47 1.54 18.73
N ASN A 14 -12.45 1.22 19.48
CA ASN A 14 -11.37 2.13 19.86
C ASN A 14 -10.55 2.48 18.63
N VAL A 15 -11.13 3.25 17.73
CA VAL A 15 -10.61 3.47 16.39
C VAL A 15 -9.89 4.79 16.32
N ASN A 16 -8.60 4.71 16.07
CA ASN A 16 -7.87 5.85 15.59
C ASN A 16 -8.18 6.01 14.09
N MET A 17 -9.07 6.98 13.78
CA MET A 17 -9.33 7.36 12.40
C MET A 17 -8.01 7.47 11.61
N PRO A 18 -7.96 7.05 10.35
CA PRO A 18 -9.08 6.80 9.44
C PRO A 18 -9.47 5.31 9.28
N TYR A 19 -9.15 4.45 10.21
CA TYR A 19 -9.37 3.00 10.09
C TYR A 19 -10.41 2.51 11.09
N ASN A 20 -11.42 1.77 10.61
CA ASN A 20 -12.30 0.98 11.47
C ASN A 20 -11.76 -0.46 11.52
N GLN A 21 -11.15 -0.83 12.64
CA GLN A 21 -10.64 -2.18 12.83
C GLN A 21 -11.74 -3.08 13.38
N ILE A 22 -12.28 -3.96 12.55
CA ILE A 22 -13.39 -4.86 12.91
C ILE A 22 -13.06 -5.70 14.14
N ASN A 23 -11.81 -6.14 14.28
CA ASN A 23 -11.35 -6.92 15.43
C ASN A 23 -11.22 -6.11 16.74
N SER A 24 -11.34 -4.80 16.67
CA SER A 24 -11.26 -3.89 17.81
C SER A 24 -12.63 -3.29 18.17
N VAL A 25 -13.69 -3.73 17.50
CA VAL A 25 -15.06 -3.30 17.82
C VAL A 25 -15.48 -3.92 19.15
N PRO A 26 -15.80 -3.11 20.18
CA PRO A 26 -16.20 -3.65 21.47
C PRO A 26 -17.58 -4.28 21.40
N LEU A 27 -17.76 -5.31 22.22
CA LEU A 27 -19.04 -6.01 22.31
C LEU A 27 -20.13 -5.12 22.94
N LYS A 28 -21.39 -5.42 22.60
CA LYS A 28 -22.57 -4.71 23.12
C LYS A 28 -22.56 -4.66 24.65
N GLY A 29 -22.81 -3.48 25.21
CA GLY A 29 -22.88 -3.25 26.66
C GLY A 29 -21.67 -2.55 27.26
N ASN A 30 -20.66 -2.20 26.46
CA ASN A 30 -19.54 -1.41 26.93
C ASN A 30 -19.86 0.08 26.80
N ALA A 31 -20.05 0.75 27.94
CA ALA A 31 -20.47 2.17 28.01
C ALA A 31 -19.50 3.17 27.37
N GLU A 32 -18.27 2.72 27.06
CA GLU A 32 -17.25 3.57 26.44
C GLU A 32 -17.43 3.78 24.92
N ASN A 33 -18.48 3.24 24.31
CA ASN A 33 -18.57 3.07 22.86
C ASN A 33 -19.66 3.89 22.15
N SER A 34 -20.39 4.71 22.87
CA SER A 34 -21.43 5.56 22.29
C SER A 34 -20.99 7.01 22.22
N ASP A 35 -21.56 7.74 21.25
CA ASP A 35 -21.50 9.20 21.14
C ASP A 35 -20.08 9.78 21.09
N ARG A 36 -19.23 9.22 20.24
CA ARG A 36 -17.85 9.70 20.07
C ARG A 36 -17.66 10.49 18.79
N LEU A 37 -17.20 11.72 18.94
CA LEU A 37 -16.59 12.49 17.86
C LEU A 37 -15.08 12.27 17.87
N LYS A 38 -14.53 11.85 16.75
CA LYS A 38 -13.08 11.72 16.54
C LYS A 38 -12.65 12.48 15.31
N SER A 39 -11.48 13.10 15.38
CA SER A 39 -10.87 13.75 14.24
C SER A 39 -9.35 13.54 14.27
N THR A 40 -8.75 13.46 13.11
CA THR A 40 -7.29 13.33 12.98
C THR A 40 -6.77 13.97 11.69
N LEU A 41 -5.54 14.46 11.76
CA LEU A 41 -4.75 14.91 10.63
C LEU A 41 -3.66 13.90 10.23
N ALA A 42 -3.57 12.76 10.92
CA ALA A 42 -2.49 11.78 10.75
C ALA A 42 -2.42 11.18 9.34
N ALA A 43 -3.51 11.19 8.57
CA ALA A 43 -3.52 10.78 7.18
C ALA A 43 -2.99 11.83 6.19
N THR A 44 -2.56 13.00 6.68
CA THR A 44 -1.87 14.00 5.85
C THR A 44 -0.59 13.40 5.28
N ARG A 45 -0.38 13.63 3.98
CA ARG A 45 0.81 13.13 3.27
C ARG A 45 1.70 14.29 2.88
N LEU A 46 3.00 14.06 3.04
CA LEU A 46 4.05 14.94 2.55
C LEU A 46 4.93 14.13 1.61
N GLY A 47 5.32 14.71 0.49
CA GLY A 47 6.14 13.99 -0.47
C GLY A 47 6.88 14.91 -1.40
N VAL A 48 7.95 14.36 -1.99
CA VAL A 48 8.77 14.98 -3.02
C VAL A 48 8.90 13.97 -4.16
N ASP A 49 8.57 14.41 -5.36
CA ASP A 49 8.85 13.70 -6.59
C ASP A 49 9.99 14.46 -7.31
N PHE A 50 10.97 13.72 -7.81
CA PHE A 50 12.01 14.29 -8.64
C PHE A 50 12.15 13.52 -9.95
N LYS A 51 12.64 14.22 -10.95
CA LYS A 51 12.88 13.68 -12.29
C LYS A 51 14.16 14.27 -12.85
N SER A 52 15.01 13.43 -13.42
CA SER A 52 16.25 13.82 -14.07
C SER A 52 16.51 12.91 -15.27
N GLN A 53 17.50 13.24 -16.07
CA GLN A 53 18.02 12.37 -17.12
C GLN A 53 19.48 12.03 -16.86
N VAL A 54 19.81 10.76 -16.98
CA VAL A 54 21.18 10.24 -16.84
C VAL A 54 21.44 9.28 -18.01
N ALA A 55 22.47 9.57 -18.81
CA ALA A 55 22.84 8.74 -19.96
C ALA A 55 21.64 8.36 -20.87
N ASP A 56 20.88 9.37 -21.28
CA ASP A 56 19.68 9.25 -22.14
C ASP A 56 18.52 8.43 -21.55
N GLN A 57 18.59 8.07 -20.28
CA GLN A 57 17.53 7.41 -19.55
C GLN A 57 16.91 8.33 -18.51
N GLU A 58 15.60 8.25 -18.37
CA GLU A 58 14.87 8.98 -17.35
C GLU A 58 15.08 8.31 -15.98
N VAL A 59 15.51 9.12 -14.99
CA VAL A 59 15.53 8.75 -13.58
C VAL A 59 14.39 9.45 -12.88
N LYS A 60 13.54 8.72 -12.19
CA LYS A 60 12.52 9.27 -11.32
C LYS A 60 12.74 8.80 -9.90
N GLY A 61 12.38 9.64 -8.94
CA GLY A 61 12.36 9.26 -7.54
C GLY A 61 11.15 9.84 -6.84
N LYS A 62 10.72 9.13 -5.81
CA LYS A 62 9.62 9.56 -4.96
C LYS A 62 9.93 9.24 -3.51
N ILE A 63 9.71 10.24 -2.65
CA ILE A 63 9.62 10.03 -1.19
C ILE A 63 8.25 10.55 -0.76
N GLU A 64 7.47 9.74 -0.09
CA GLU A 64 6.17 10.10 0.49
C GLU A 64 6.05 9.52 1.89
N VAL A 65 5.61 10.35 2.82
CA VAL A 65 5.38 9.98 4.23
C VAL A 65 3.96 10.37 4.66
N ASP A 66 3.47 9.71 5.69
CA ASP A 66 2.30 10.11 6.48
C ASP A 66 2.61 9.95 7.98
N PHE A 67 1.63 10.26 8.84
CA PHE A 67 1.77 10.19 10.29
C PHE A 67 1.00 9.01 10.90
N LEU A 68 0.69 7.98 10.10
CA LEU A 68 -0.04 6.78 10.54
C LEU A 68 0.91 5.65 10.96
N GLY A 69 2.10 5.97 11.45
CA GLY A 69 3.06 5.02 12.02
C GLY A 69 2.83 4.77 13.51
N GLY A 70 3.45 3.69 14.00
CA GLY A 70 3.35 3.31 15.41
C GLY A 70 2.00 2.72 15.80
N ALA A 71 1.89 2.28 17.05
CA ALA A 71 0.65 1.69 17.58
C ALA A 71 -0.44 2.74 17.83
N SER A 72 -0.05 3.98 18.14
CA SER A 72 -0.96 5.11 18.36
C SER A 72 -1.40 5.82 17.07
N LEU A 73 -0.83 5.43 15.91
CA LEU A 73 -1.11 6.04 14.61
C LEU A 73 -0.88 7.57 14.59
N ASP A 74 0.23 8.00 15.16
CA ASP A 74 0.65 9.40 15.23
C ASP A 74 2.13 9.61 14.87
N ASN A 75 2.87 8.52 14.58
CA ASN A 75 4.27 8.58 14.21
C ASN A 75 4.48 8.68 12.70
N LEU A 76 5.57 9.30 12.30
CA LEU A 76 5.97 9.38 10.90
C LEU A 76 6.16 7.98 10.31
N ARG A 77 5.57 7.76 9.13
CA ARG A 77 5.66 6.50 8.39
C ARG A 77 6.07 6.73 6.94
N ILE A 78 7.10 6.04 6.49
CA ILE A 78 7.46 6.03 5.07
C ILE A 78 6.43 5.20 4.30
N ARG A 79 5.77 5.83 3.35
CA ARG A 79 4.85 5.19 2.41
C ARG A 79 5.57 4.73 1.16
N HIS A 80 6.23 5.66 0.49
CA HIS A 80 7.01 5.43 -0.70
C HIS A 80 8.39 6.04 -0.54
N ALA A 81 9.42 5.33 -0.93
CA ALA A 81 10.79 5.80 -1.04
C ALA A 81 11.49 4.93 -2.08
N TYR A 82 11.51 5.37 -3.35
CA TYR A 82 12.06 4.58 -4.44
C TYR A 82 12.64 5.44 -5.55
N LEU A 83 13.49 4.80 -6.34
CA LEU A 83 14.06 5.30 -7.58
C LEU A 83 13.67 4.38 -8.75
N THR A 84 13.46 4.98 -9.92
CA THR A 84 13.37 4.24 -11.18
C THR A 84 14.46 4.69 -12.13
N TYR A 85 15.04 3.74 -12.84
CA TYR A 85 15.99 3.95 -13.93
C TYR A 85 15.74 2.93 -15.03
N ALA A 86 15.48 3.39 -16.23
CA ALA A 86 15.00 2.55 -17.34
C ALA A 86 13.79 1.68 -16.91
N ASP A 87 13.91 0.36 -17.01
CA ASP A 87 12.86 -0.59 -16.64
C ASP A 87 13.01 -1.15 -15.19
N TRP A 88 13.92 -0.58 -14.40
CA TRP A 88 14.17 -0.96 -13.01
C TRP A 88 13.51 -0.01 -12.01
N LEU A 89 13.09 -0.57 -10.88
CA LEU A 89 12.68 0.17 -9.69
C LEU A 89 13.37 -0.44 -8.47
N ILE A 90 13.94 0.42 -7.62
CA ILE A 90 14.59 0.02 -6.37
C ILE A 90 14.06 0.88 -5.24
N GLY A 91 13.63 0.28 -4.15
CA GLY A 91 13.15 0.96 -2.96
C GLY A 91 11.79 0.45 -2.47
N GLN A 92 11.13 1.23 -1.63
CA GLN A 92 9.84 0.87 -1.04
C GLN A 92 8.68 1.51 -1.80
N THR A 93 7.77 0.68 -2.27
CA THR A 93 6.48 1.09 -2.86
C THR A 93 5.47 -0.05 -2.75
N TRP A 94 4.32 0.08 -3.40
CA TRP A 94 3.35 -1.02 -3.45
C TRP A 94 3.99 -2.31 -3.93
N SER A 95 3.72 -3.40 -3.22
CA SER A 95 4.10 -4.75 -3.63
C SER A 95 3.62 -4.99 -5.07
N ASN A 96 4.44 -5.69 -5.84
CA ASN A 96 4.06 -6.12 -7.19
C ASN A 96 2.81 -7.03 -7.18
N PHE A 97 2.52 -7.66 -6.04
CA PHE A 97 1.31 -8.45 -5.82
C PHE A 97 0.11 -7.59 -5.40
N ALA A 98 0.31 -6.34 -4.95
CA ALA A 98 -0.75 -5.42 -4.53
C ALA A 98 -1.63 -4.93 -5.70
N VAL A 99 -2.86 -4.54 -5.39
CA VAL A 99 -3.88 -4.08 -6.36
C VAL A 99 -4.43 -2.69 -6.00
N PRO A 100 -3.58 -1.68 -5.77
CA PRO A 100 -4.07 -0.37 -5.34
C PRO A 100 -4.96 0.32 -6.37
N ASP A 101 -4.71 0.07 -7.67
CA ASP A 101 -5.39 0.76 -8.79
C ASP A 101 -6.84 0.29 -9.00
N TYR A 102 -7.22 -0.84 -8.40
CA TYR A 102 -8.56 -1.43 -8.52
C TYR A 102 -9.32 -1.44 -7.20
N MET A 103 -8.83 -0.73 -6.20
CA MET A 103 -9.54 -0.59 -4.93
C MET A 103 -10.71 0.37 -5.10
N PRO A 104 -11.93 -0.01 -4.68
CA PRO A 104 -13.04 0.92 -4.66
C PRO A 104 -12.76 2.05 -3.67
N GLU A 105 -13.25 3.24 -4.00
CA GLU A 105 -13.28 4.34 -3.05
C GLU A 105 -14.29 4.04 -1.94
N THR A 106 -13.82 4.01 -0.72
CA THR A 106 -14.62 3.80 0.46
C THR A 106 -14.33 4.91 1.49
N ILE A 107 -15.29 5.22 2.35
CA ILE A 107 -15.11 6.18 3.44
C ILE A 107 -14.07 5.63 4.43
N ASP A 108 -14.06 4.32 4.63
CA ASP A 108 -13.06 3.63 5.44
C ASP A 108 -11.76 3.44 4.66
N ALA A 109 -10.65 3.83 5.23
CA ALA A 109 -9.34 3.66 4.61
C ALA A 109 -8.77 2.22 4.73
N LEU A 110 -9.48 1.30 5.39
CA LEU A 110 -9.11 -0.11 5.39
C LEU A 110 -9.38 -0.77 4.04
N ALA A 111 -8.49 -1.68 3.66
CA ALA A 111 -8.71 -2.52 2.51
C ALA A 111 -9.90 -3.47 2.78
N TYR A 112 -10.76 -3.61 1.78
CA TYR A 112 -11.83 -4.61 1.82
C TYR A 112 -11.26 -6.04 1.86
N VAL A 113 -12.10 -7.01 2.21
CA VAL A 113 -11.73 -8.43 2.26
C VAL A 113 -11.17 -8.87 0.90
N GLY A 114 -10.00 -9.49 0.91
CA GLY A 114 -9.29 -9.92 -0.30
C GLY A 114 -8.40 -8.85 -0.94
N GLY A 115 -8.41 -7.63 -0.43
CA GLY A 115 -7.53 -6.56 -0.91
C GLY A 115 -6.07 -6.76 -0.43
N ALA A 116 -5.19 -7.17 -1.32
CA ALA A 116 -3.75 -7.25 -1.04
C ALA A 116 -3.11 -5.86 -1.21
N VAL A 117 -3.01 -5.10 -0.14
CA VAL A 117 -2.41 -3.75 -0.14
C VAL A 117 -1.28 -3.67 0.87
N LYS A 118 -0.08 -3.91 0.41
CA LYS A 118 1.14 -3.82 1.20
C LYS A 118 2.22 -3.04 0.44
N ARG A 119 2.99 -2.24 1.15
CA ARG A 119 4.19 -1.61 0.61
C ARG A 119 5.41 -2.33 1.15
N THR A 120 6.30 -2.71 0.24
CA THR A 120 7.48 -3.52 0.52
C THR A 120 8.73 -2.86 -0.05
N ALA A 121 9.87 -3.04 0.61
CA ALA A 121 11.15 -2.80 -0.02
C ALA A 121 11.37 -3.86 -1.12
N GLN A 122 11.82 -3.44 -2.28
CA GLN A 122 11.87 -4.31 -3.45
C GLN A 122 12.88 -3.85 -4.48
N VAL A 123 13.34 -4.81 -5.27
CA VAL A 123 13.98 -4.59 -6.56
C VAL A 123 13.07 -5.18 -7.62
N ARG A 124 12.64 -4.35 -8.58
CA ARG A 124 11.64 -4.70 -9.59
C ARG A 124 12.18 -4.43 -10.99
N HIS A 125 11.87 -5.31 -11.92
CA HIS A 125 12.13 -5.14 -13.34
C HIS A 125 10.85 -5.33 -14.14
N THR A 126 10.65 -4.48 -15.15
CA THR A 126 9.51 -4.53 -16.06
C THR A 126 9.99 -4.91 -17.45
N THR A 127 9.55 -6.06 -17.97
CA THR A 127 9.80 -6.48 -19.34
C THR A 127 8.57 -6.18 -20.19
N LYS A 128 8.70 -5.32 -21.18
CA LYS A 128 7.64 -4.98 -22.13
C LYS A 128 7.71 -5.93 -23.34
N PHE A 129 6.69 -6.74 -23.55
CA PHE A 129 6.60 -7.60 -24.73
C PHE A 129 5.96 -6.88 -25.91
N THR A 130 4.91 -6.10 -25.63
CA THR A 130 4.20 -5.23 -26.58
C THR A 130 3.81 -3.95 -25.87
N PRO A 131 3.33 -2.90 -26.58
CA PRO A 131 2.77 -1.71 -25.91
C PRO A 131 1.63 -2.02 -24.92
N GLN A 132 0.92 -3.14 -25.12
CA GLN A 132 -0.23 -3.56 -24.31
C GLN A 132 0.12 -4.64 -23.27
N THR A 133 1.26 -5.33 -23.41
CA THR A 133 1.59 -6.50 -22.59
C THR A 133 2.94 -6.32 -21.91
N ASN A 134 2.98 -6.45 -20.61
CA ASN A 134 4.23 -6.45 -19.85
C ASN A 134 4.24 -7.50 -18.75
N LEU A 135 5.43 -7.96 -18.42
CA LEU A 135 5.72 -8.79 -17.26
C LEU A 135 6.54 -7.99 -16.26
N VAL A 136 6.07 -7.93 -15.03
CA VAL A 136 6.75 -7.25 -13.91
C VAL A 136 7.20 -8.32 -12.93
N MET A 137 8.48 -8.40 -12.66
CA MET A 137 9.07 -9.32 -11.68
C MET A 137 9.71 -8.50 -10.56
N ALA A 138 9.58 -8.96 -9.30
CA ALA A 138 10.22 -8.30 -8.18
C ALA A 138 10.70 -9.30 -7.12
N LEU A 139 11.83 -8.95 -6.51
CA LEU A 139 12.25 -9.50 -5.22
C LEU A 139 11.82 -8.52 -4.14
N GLU A 140 11.02 -8.98 -3.19
CA GLU A 140 10.38 -8.14 -2.19
C GLU A 140 10.68 -8.62 -0.77
N ASP A 141 10.83 -7.67 0.15
CA ASP A 141 10.79 -7.97 1.58
C ASP A 141 9.35 -8.34 1.96
N PRO A 142 9.06 -9.58 2.36
CA PRO A 142 7.70 -9.99 2.68
C PRO A 142 7.12 -9.31 3.92
N LYS A 143 7.94 -8.65 4.74
CA LYS A 143 7.52 -7.91 5.96
C LYS A 143 6.57 -8.70 6.86
N ASP A 144 6.87 -9.95 7.07
CA ASP A 144 6.13 -10.77 8.01
C ASP A 144 6.87 -10.82 9.35
N ALA A 145 6.35 -10.11 10.35
CA ALA A 145 6.94 -10.05 11.69
C ALA A 145 6.83 -11.38 12.45
N SER A 146 5.97 -12.28 12.01
CA SER A 146 5.73 -13.57 12.66
C SER A 146 6.68 -14.69 12.20
N ILE A 147 7.47 -14.45 11.14
CA ILE A 147 8.28 -15.48 10.51
C ILE A 147 9.69 -14.96 10.25
N THR A 148 10.70 -15.72 10.70
CA THR A 148 12.09 -15.48 10.34
C THR A 148 12.33 -15.95 8.90
N GLN A 149 12.31 -15.01 7.98
CA GLN A 149 12.54 -15.29 6.56
C GLN A 149 14.01 -15.04 6.22
N ARG A 150 14.60 -15.95 5.46
CA ARG A 150 15.98 -15.83 4.97
C ARG A 150 16.03 -15.32 3.53
N LEU A 151 15.00 -15.60 2.76
CA LEU A 151 14.92 -15.26 1.35
C LEU A 151 13.85 -14.21 1.09
N PRO A 152 14.08 -13.29 0.14
CA PRO A 152 13.03 -12.39 -0.32
C PRO A 152 11.90 -13.18 -0.99
N ALA A 153 10.71 -12.62 -0.99
CA ALA A 153 9.60 -13.11 -1.78
C ALA A 153 9.86 -12.79 -3.26
N LEU A 154 9.66 -13.78 -4.13
CA LEU A 154 9.62 -13.57 -5.57
C LEU A 154 8.18 -13.32 -5.99
N THR A 155 7.93 -12.19 -6.67
CA THR A 155 6.62 -11.87 -7.21
C THR A 155 6.70 -11.68 -8.73
N ALA A 156 5.65 -12.13 -9.42
CA ALA A 156 5.49 -11.92 -10.85
C ALA A 156 4.08 -11.41 -11.15
N ARG A 157 3.96 -10.45 -12.08
CA ARG A 157 2.70 -9.88 -12.53
C ARG A 157 2.71 -9.71 -14.04
N LEU A 158 1.86 -10.43 -14.73
CA LEU A 158 1.60 -10.26 -16.16
C LEU A 158 0.38 -9.35 -16.33
N ASN A 159 0.54 -8.26 -17.05
CA ASN A 159 -0.53 -7.33 -17.38
C ASN A 159 -0.80 -7.34 -18.88
N HIS A 160 -2.07 -7.27 -19.25
CA HIS A 160 -2.50 -7.08 -20.64
C HIS A 160 -3.67 -6.11 -20.71
N GLN A 161 -3.55 -5.11 -21.59
CA GLN A 161 -4.60 -4.13 -21.88
C GLN A 161 -5.22 -4.43 -23.25
N PHE A 162 -6.51 -4.69 -23.27
CA PHE A 162 -7.28 -4.88 -24.51
C PHE A 162 -7.70 -3.54 -25.10
N ALA A 163 -8.03 -3.55 -26.41
CA ALA A 163 -8.38 -2.33 -27.15
C ALA A 163 -9.62 -1.58 -26.61
N ASN A 164 -10.49 -2.25 -25.87
CA ASN A 164 -11.69 -1.68 -25.23
C ASN A 164 -11.46 -1.15 -23.80
N ASN A 165 -10.21 -0.85 -23.43
CA ASN A 165 -9.79 -0.46 -22.07
C ASN A 165 -10.02 -1.53 -21.00
N PHE A 166 -10.33 -2.75 -21.37
CA PHE A 166 -10.38 -3.87 -20.45
C PHE A 166 -8.96 -4.32 -20.09
N ASN A 167 -8.65 -4.37 -18.79
CA ASN A 167 -7.34 -4.74 -18.29
C ASN A 167 -7.40 -6.07 -17.55
N VAL A 168 -6.47 -6.97 -17.84
CA VAL A 168 -6.30 -8.24 -17.14
C VAL A 168 -4.91 -8.27 -16.50
N SER A 169 -4.85 -8.72 -15.27
CA SER A 169 -3.60 -8.90 -14.54
C SER A 169 -3.59 -10.26 -13.84
N ALA A 170 -2.63 -11.12 -14.22
CA ALA A 170 -2.34 -12.36 -13.52
C ALA A 170 -1.15 -12.16 -12.60
N ARG A 171 -1.22 -12.68 -11.36
CA ARG A 171 -0.19 -12.49 -10.34
C ARG A 171 0.16 -13.77 -9.64
N ALA A 172 1.44 -13.94 -9.35
CA ALA A 172 1.97 -15.04 -8.57
C ALA A 172 2.98 -14.53 -7.54
N MET A 173 3.04 -15.21 -6.41
CA MET A 173 4.01 -14.97 -5.34
C MET A 173 4.52 -16.28 -4.80
N GLY A 174 5.83 -16.38 -4.63
CA GLY A 174 6.49 -17.45 -3.90
C GLY A 174 7.35 -16.86 -2.79
N HIS A 175 7.24 -17.43 -1.58
CA HIS A 175 8.11 -17.08 -0.46
C HIS A 175 8.36 -18.29 0.43
N GLU A 176 9.49 -18.25 1.15
CA GLU A 176 9.80 -19.26 2.16
C GLU A 176 8.90 -19.02 3.39
N LYS A 177 8.33 -20.09 3.95
CA LYS A 177 7.66 -20.09 5.24
C LYS A 177 8.34 -21.14 6.13
N ARG A 178 8.82 -20.73 7.29
CA ARG A 178 9.36 -21.61 8.34
C ARG A 178 8.53 -21.55 9.59
#